data_0500abc582afe560971a37b827a93f7b
#
_entry.id   0500abc582afe560971a37b827a93f7b
#
_cell.length_a   1.000
_cell.length_b   1.000
_cell.length_c   1.000
_cell.angle_alpha   90.00
_cell.angle_beta   90.00
_cell.angle_gamma   90.00
#
_symmetry.space_group_name_H-M   'P 1'
#
loop_
_entity.id
_entity.type
_entity.pdbx_description
1 polymer ?
#
loop_
_entity_poly.entity_id
_entity_poly.type
_entity_poly.pdbx_seq_one_letter_code
_entity_poly.pdbx_strand_id
1 'polypeptide(L)'
;MRLLVLGSAAAEAVPGVFCRCRVCDTARREGGREIRSRTAYMLGDDIRVDFGHDAFWHTVRYGLDHTRLRHLLFTHSHGDHMDTPDLWYRKPGFCQVPDDAVLHIWGNEHVLRRGG
;
A
#
# COMPACT_ATOMS: atom_id res chain seq x y z
N MET A 1 18.35 -6.76 6.56
CA MET A 1 17.01 -6.47 6.02
C MET A 1 16.26 -5.58 6.99
N ARG A 2 15.63 -4.55 6.51
CA ARG A 2 14.91 -3.59 7.35
C ARG A 2 13.40 -3.73 7.12
N LEU A 3 12.63 -3.74 8.21
CA LEU A 3 11.17 -3.71 8.16
C LEU A 3 10.72 -2.26 8.38
N LEU A 4 9.97 -1.72 7.42
CA LEU A 4 9.34 -0.41 7.55
C LEU A 4 7.83 -0.59 7.60
N VAL A 5 7.21 -0.11 8.68
CA VAL A 5 5.74 -0.10 8.81
C VAL A 5 5.22 1.14 8.08
N LEU A 6 4.53 0.92 6.97
CA LEU A 6 3.98 2.02 6.16
C LEU A 6 2.67 2.53 6.74
N GLY A 7 1.87 1.64 7.29
CA GLY A 7 0.62 1.97 7.95
C GLY A 7 0.20 0.88 8.89
N SER A 8 -0.64 1.21 9.86
CA SER A 8 -1.06 0.29 10.93
C SER A 8 -2.54 0.36 11.27
N ALA A 9 -3.33 1.12 10.51
CA ALA A 9 -4.76 1.25 10.77
C ALA A 9 -5.58 0.16 10.10
N ALA A 10 -6.81 0.01 10.54
CA ALA A 10 -7.80 -0.84 9.90
C ALA A 10 -8.37 -0.15 8.65
N ALA A 11 -9.43 -0.73 8.08
CA ALA A 11 -9.96 -0.31 6.78
C ALA A 11 -10.36 1.16 6.70
N GLU A 12 -10.84 1.74 7.80
CA GLU A 12 -11.29 3.15 7.82
C GLU A 12 -10.17 4.16 7.96
N ALA A 13 -8.96 3.73 8.29
CA ALA A 13 -7.81 4.59 8.59
C ALA A 13 -8.09 5.58 9.74
N VAL A 14 -7.13 6.45 10.08
CA VAL A 14 -7.31 7.53 11.05
C VAL A 14 -6.64 8.79 10.48
N PRO A 15 -7.37 9.88 10.23
CA PRO A 15 -8.82 10.06 10.48
C PRO A 15 -9.66 9.30 9.46
N GLY A 16 -10.78 8.74 9.91
CA GLY A 16 -11.77 8.19 8.99
C GLY A 16 -12.37 9.31 8.16
N VAL A 17 -12.60 9.08 6.87
CA VAL A 17 -13.02 10.12 5.93
C VAL A 17 -14.28 10.85 6.39
N PHE A 18 -15.23 10.11 6.96
CA PHE A 18 -16.50 10.68 7.40
C PHE A 18 -16.64 10.75 8.93
N CYS A 19 -15.55 10.56 9.66
CA CYS A 19 -15.59 10.43 11.11
C CYS A 19 -15.21 11.70 11.82
N ARG A 20 -16.00 12.12 12.82
CA ARG A 20 -15.76 13.27 13.67
C ARG A 20 -15.59 12.88 15.14
N CYS A 21 -15.18 11.65 15.42
CA CYS A 21 -14.90 11.26 16.79
C CYS A 21 -13.66 12.01 17.31
N ARG A 22 -13.45 11.94 18.62
CA ARG A 22 -12.34 12.65 19.26
C ARG A 22 -10.98 12.26 18.67
N VAL A 23 -10.77 10.99 18.38
CA VAL A 23 -9.52 10.50 17.81
C VAL A 23 -9.30 11.07 16.40
N CYS A 24 -10.33 11.01 15.56
CA CYS A 24 -10.23 11.51 14.19
C CYS A 24 -10.09 13.03 14.13
N ASP A 25 -10.82 13.76 14.97
CA ASP A 25 -10.68 15.21 15.05
C ASP A 25 -9.28 15.60 15.56
N THR A 26 -8.76 14.88 16.53
CA THR A 26 -7.38 15.09 17.01
C THR A 26 -6.37 14.85 15.88
N ALA A 27 -6.55 13.78 15.10
CA ALA A 27 -5.67 13.50 13.99
C ALA A 27 -5.67 14.61 12.94
N ARG A 28 -6.84 15.16 12.62
CA ARG A 28 -6.93 16.27 11.66
C ARG A 28 -6.23 17.52 12.17
N ARG A 29 -6.35 17.81 13.46
CA ARG A 29 -5.77 19.01 14.07
C ARG A 29 -4.25 18.88 14.26
N GLU A 30 -3.81 17.74 14.79
CA GLU A 30 -2.41 17.54 15.16
C GLU A 30 -1.55 17.01 14.00
N GLY A 31 -2.12 16.19 13.12
CA GLY A 31 -1.37 15.56 12.04
C GLY A 31 -0.30 14.60 12.54
N GLY A 32 0.74 14.44 11.77
CA GLY A 32 1.92 13.63 12.13
C GLY A 32 1.57 12.21 12.57
N ARG A 33 2.03 11.84 13.76
CA ARG A 33 1.84 10.48 14.32
C ARG A 33 0.40 10.10 14.59
N GLU A 34 -0.49 11.09 14.69
CA GLU A 34 -1.91 10.84 14.92
C GLU A 34 -2.61 10.32 13.66
N ILE A 35 -2.04 10.59 12.49
CA ILE A 35 -2.57 10.07 11.23
C ILE A 35 -2.06 8.63 11.06
N ARG A 36 -2.99 7.70 10.85
CA ARG A 36 -2.66 6.29 10.66
C ARG A 36 -3.28 5.79 9.37
N SER A 37 -2.43 5.49 8.41
CA SER A 37 -2.86 4.90 7.14
C SER A 37 -3.11 3.40 7.29
N ARG A 38 -3.72 2.83 6.28
CA ARG A 38 -4.08 1.41 6.25
C ARG A 38 -2.83 0.55 6.22
N THR A 39 -2.95 -0.65 6.78
CA THR A 39 -1.81 -1.54 7.04
C THR A 39 -1.05 -1.92 5.78
N ALA A 40 0.26 -1.73 5.83
CA ALA A 40 1.20 -2.21 4.82
C ALA A 40 2.62 -2.16 5.37
N TYR A 41 3.52 -2.96 4.79
CA TYR A 41 4.90 -3.06 5.23
C TYR A 41 5.85 -3.14 4.07
N MET A 42 7.10 -2.66 4.26
CA MET A 42 8.21 -2.91 3.36
C MET A 42 9.27 -3.75 4.07
N LEU A 43 9.76 -4.78 3.38
CA LEU A 43 10.91 -5.57 3.80
C LEU A 43 12.04 -5.27 2.83
N GLY A 44 13.04 -4.52 3.28
CA GLY A 44 14.07 -4.03 2.37
C GLY A 44 13.47 -3.13 1.30
N ASP A 45 14.05 -3.14 0.10
CA ASP A 45 13.63 -2.28 -1.00
C ASP A 45 12.77 -2.98 -2.04
N ASP A 46 12.68 -4.30 -1.98
CA ASP A 46 12.13 -5.12 -3.07
C ASP A 46 10.92 -5.97 -2.67
N ILE A 47 10.54 -5.99 -1.39
CA ILE A 47 9.40 -6.77 -0.91
C ILE A 47 8.41 -5.85 -0.21
N ARG A 48 7.16 -5.91 -0.64
CA ARG A 48 6.06 -5.19 0.01
C ARG A 48 4.97 -6.16 0.43
N VAL A 49 4.42 -5.93 1.63
CA VAL A 49 3.26 -6.66 2.14
C VAL A 49 2.06 -5.72 2.12
N ASP A 50 1.03 -6.11 1.40
CA ASP A 50 -0.21 -5.40 1.16
C ASP A 50 -0.04 -4.09 0.37
N PHE A 51 -1.01 -3.84 -0.50
CA PHE A 51 -1.01 -2.73 -1.43
C PHE A 51 -2.46 -2.29 -1.60
N GLY A 52 -2.94 -1.51 -0.63
CA GLY A 52 -4.31 -1.05 -0.58
C GLY A 52 -4.49 0.37 -1.10
N HIS A 53 -5.56 1.03 -0.66
CA HIS A 53 -5.92 2.37 -1.11
C HIS A 53 -4.83 3.42 -0.86
N ASP A 54 -4.01 3.23 0.18
CA ASP A 54 -3.01 4.20 0.59
C ASP A 54 -1.65 4.00 -0.08
N ALA A 55 -1.56 3.11 -1.07
CA ALA A 55 -0.29 2.81 -1.71
C ALA A 55 0.39 4.06 -2.28
N PHE A 56 -0.36 4.92 -2.97
CA PHE A 56 0.16 6.17 -3.48
C PHE A 56 0.69 7.06 -2.35
N TRP A 57 -0.09 7.22 -1.29
CA TRP A 57 0.29 8.03 -0.14
C TRP A 57 1.56 7.50 0.53
N HIS A 58 1.65 6.16 0.71
CA HIS A 58 2.84 5.53 1.26
C HIS A 58 4.07 5.82 0.42
N THR A 59 3.94 5.72 -0.91
CA THR A 59 5.04 5.97 -1.84
C THR A 59 5.57 7.38 -1.70
N VAL A 60 4.68 8.37 -1.67
CA VAL A 60 5.05 9.77 -1.53
C VAL A 60 5.59 10.08 -0.13
N ARG A 61 4.89 9.60 0.90
CA ARG A 61 5.22 9.88 2.30
C ARG A 61 6.60 9.37 2.69
N TYR A 62 6.95 8.18 2.22
CA TYR A 62 8.19 7.49 2.60
C TYR A 62 9.24 7.48 1.50
N GLY A 63 8.99 8.16 0.39
CA GLY A 63 9.95 8.22 -0.71
C GLY A 63 10.31 6.86 -1.29
N LEU A 64 9.32 5.98 -1.48
CA LEU A 64 9.56 4.62 -1.94
C LEU A 64 9.72 4.58 -3.46
N ASP A 65 10.65 3.76 -3.93
CA ASP A 65 10.84 3.49 -5.36
C ASP A 65 10.30 2.09 -5.68
N HIS A 66 9.02 2.02 -6.08
CA HIS A 66 8.38 0.76 -6.42
C HIS A 66 8.75 0.24 -7.81
N THR A 67 9.53 0.99 -8.59
CA THR A 67 10.08 0.44 -9.84
C THR A 67 11.05 -0.71 -9.57
N ARG A 68 11.58 -0.78 -8.35
CA ARG A 68 12.47 -1.86 -7.89
C ARG A 68 11.74 -2.98 -7.15
N LEU A 69 10.43 -2.86 -6.99
CA LEU A 69 9.66 -3.85 -6.26
C LEU A 69 9.63 -5.16 -7.05
N ARG A 70 10.03 -6.26 -6.40
CA ARG A 70 10.08 -7.58 -7.01
C ARG A 70 9.03 -8.53 -6.48
N HIS A 71 8.62 -8.35 -5.22
CA HIS A 71 7.67 -9.22 -4.57
C HIS A 71 6.60 -8.40 -3.86
N LEU A 72 5.35 -8.71 -4.16
CA LEU A 72 4.19 -8.12 -3.53
C LEU A 72 3.36 -9.24 -2.92
N LEU A 73 3.28 -9.27 -1.59
CA LEU A 73 2.55 -10.29 -0.85
C LEU A 73 1.26 -9.69 -0.31
N PHE A 74 0.13 -10.33 -0.63
CA PHE A 74 -1.16 -9.91 -0.10
C PHE A 74 -1.60 -10.84 1.01
N THR A 75 -1.95 -10.28 2.16
CA THR A 75 -2.48 -11.06 3.27
C THR A 75 -3.88 -11.57 2.95
N HIS A 76 -4.69 -10.76 2.28
CA HIS A 76 -6.03 -11.14 1.81
C HIS A 76 -6.52 -10.11 0.77
N SER A 77 -7.73 -10.31 0.24
CA SER A 77 -8.20 -9.56 -0.93
C SER A 77 -9.12 -8.37 -0.61
N HIS A 78 -9.31 -8.01 0.66
CA HIS A 78 -10.10 -6.81 1.00
C HIS A 78 -9.43 -5.55 0.46
N GLY A 79 -10.23 -4.53 0.10
CA GLY A 79 -9.76 -3.34 -0.58
C GLY A 79 -8.73 -2.50 0.21
N ASP A 80 -8.80 -2.54 1.54
CA ASP A 80 -7.82 -1.85 2.38
C ASP A 80 -6.43 -2.50 2.34
N HIS A 81 -6.34 -3.74 1.86
CA HIS A 81 -5.09 -4.47 1.70
C HIS A 81 -4.73 -4.74 0.25
N MET A 82 -5.72 -4.74 -0.65
CA MET A 82 -5.50 -5.04 -2.07
C MET A 82 -6.29 -4.08 -2.96
N ASP A 83 -5.56 -3.20 -3.65
CA ASP A 83 -6.12 -2.26 -4.61
C ASP A 83 -5.31 -2.39 -5.91
N THR A 84 -5.93 -2.91 -6.95
CA THR A 84 -5.23 -3.35 -8.16
C THR A 84 -5.04 -2.32 -9.28
N PRO A 85 -5.76 -1.18 -9.34
CA PRO A 85 -5.60 -0.25 -10.47
C PRO A 85 -4.16 0.19 -10.73
N ASP A 86 -3.38 0.48 -9.68
CA ASP A 86 -1.99 0.91 -9.86
C ASP A 86 -1.12 -0.18 -10.44
N LEU A 87 -1.42 -1.45 -10.16
CA LEU A 87 -0.71 -2.58 -10.75
C LEU A 87 -0.95 -2.65 -12.26
N TRP A 88 -2.17 -2.33 -12.67
CA TRP A 88 -2.54 -2.30 -14.09
C TRP A 88 -1.73 -1.25 -14.85
N TYR A 89 -1.43 -0.10 -14.21
CA TYR A 89 -0.67 0.97 -14.85
C TYR A 89 0.80 0.65 -15.10
N ARG A 90 1.29 -0.50 -14.65
CA ARG A 90 2.66 -0.93 -14.98
C ARG A 90 2.88 -1.24 -16.46
N LYS A 91 1.85 -1.20 -17.26
CA LYS A 91 1.93 -1.47 -18.69
C LYS A 91 2.72 -0.42 -19.45
N PRO A 92 3.43 -0.81 -20.53
CA PRO A 92 4.01 0.17 -21.44
C PRO A 92 2.94 1.14 -21.96
N GLY A 93 3.30 2.40 -22.08
CA GLY A 93 2.36 3.46 -22.44
C GLY A 93 1.83 4.24 -21.25
N PHE A 94 1.78 3.63 -20.07
CA PHE A 94 1.40 4.32 -18.82
C PHE A 94 2.60 4.57 -17.93
N CYS A 95 3.49 3.57 -17.79
CA CYS A 95 4.68 3.68 -16.97
C CYS A 95 5.89 3.15 -17.70
N GLN A 96 7.04 3.72 -17.38
CA GLN A 96 8.34 3.21 -17.85
C GLN A 96 8.93 2.35 -16.74
N VAL A 97 8.84 1.04 -16.90
CA VAL A 97 9.35 0.05 -15.93
C VAL A 97 10.63 -0.54 -16.52
N PRO A 98 11.69 -0.72 -15.72
CA PRO A 98 12.91 -1.35 -16.22
C PRO A 98 12.61 -2.69 -16.88
N ASP A 99 13.30 -3.01 -17.98
CA ASP A 99 13.03 -4.21 -18.78
C ASP A 99 13.13 -5.51 -18.00
N ASP A 100 14.02 -5.54 -16.99
CA ASP A 100 14.25 -6.72 -16.14
C ASP A 100 13.38 -6.72 -14.87
N ALA A 101 12.50 -5.71 -14.71
CA ALA A 101 11.68 -5.59 -13.51
C ALA A 101 10.43 -6.46 -13.63
N VAL A 102 10.48 -7.64 -13.02
CA VAL A 102 9.35 -8.55 -12.92
C VAL A 102 8.79 -8.48 -11.51
N LEU A 103 7.49 -8.22 -11.40
CA LEU A 103 6.81 -8.20 -10.11
C LEU A 103 6.10 -9.54 -9.89
N HIS A 104 6.50 -10.24 -8.83
CA HIS A 104 5.88 -11.49 -8.43
C HIS A 104 4.80 -11.19 -7.38
N ILE A 105 3.58 -11.64 -7.64
CA ILE A 105 2.45 -11.44 -6.74
C ILE A 105 2.17 -12.75 -6.01
N TRP A 106 2.10 -12.67 -4.69
CA TRP A 106 1.88 -13.82 -3.81
C TRP A 106 0.61 -13.59 -3.00
N GLY A 107 -0.22 -14.60 -2.91
CA GLY A 107 -1.46 -14.52 -2.15
C GLY A 107 -2.27 -15.79 -2.25
N ASN A 108 -3.44 -15.79 -1.60
CA ASN A 108 -4.35 -16.91 -1.70
C ASN A 108 -5.09 -16.91 -3.05
N GLU A 109 -5.96 -17.88 -3.25
CA GLU A 109 -6.70 -18.03 -4.51
C GLU A 109 -7.52 -16.79 -4.89
N HIS A 110 -8.18 -16.16 -3.90
CA HIS A 110 -8.98 -14.96 -4.16
C HIS A 110 -8.11 -13.78 -4.61
N VAL A 111 -6.95 -13.61 -3.98
CA VAL A 111 -5.98 -12.59 -4.35
C VAL A 111 -5.51 -12.79 -5.77
N LEU A 112 -5.13 -14.01 -6.12
CA LEU A 112 -4.57 -14.30 -7.44
C LEU A 112 -5.59 -14.11 -8.55
N ARG A 113 -6.87 -14.39 -8.31
CA ARG A 113 -7.93 -14.12 -9.28
C ARG A 113 -8.10 -12.63 -9.56
N ARG A 114 -8.03 -11.79 -8.53
CA ARG A 114 -8.19 -10.35 -8.69
C ARG A 114 -6.97 -9.71 -9.32
N GLY A 115 -5.77 -10.22 -9.05
CA GLY A 115 -4.52 -9.68 -9.56
C GLY A 115 -4.12 -10.19 -10.94
N GLY A 116 -4.80 -11.21 -11.42
CA GLY A 116 -4.50 -11.87 -12.69
C GLY A 116 -5.06 -11.20 -13.96
#